data_2a7c53b71de5988175de4d15f26f08bc
#
_entry.id   2a7c53b71de5988175de4d15f26f08bc
#
_cell.length_a   1.000
_cell.length_b   1.000
_cell.length_c   1.000
_cell.angle_alpha   90.00
_cell.angle_beta   90.00
_cell.angle_gamma   90.00
#
_symmetry.space_group_name_H-M   'P 1'
#
loop_
_entity.id
_entity.type
_entity.pdbx_description
1 polymer ?
#
loop_
_entity_poly.entity_id
_entity_poly.type
_entity_poly.pdbx_seq_one_letter_code
_entity_poly.pdbx_strand_id
1 'polypeptide(L)'
;MSRTVEQSVSSETYGFDAIRGTQAGNEFYVAMCPLKIIPKLFSFNDHDIPPQLRAQRVLSAARIPAIKNYILNNPNDYIFSSLTASVDGVMKFTPAASLGEEGKLGRLYIAMESRLLINDGQHRRKAIEEALKEKPDMGHEMISVVFFQDSGLKRSQQMFSDLNKNAVKPTKSLNILYDHRDKFSKFVVDLTSEINIFKDRVELEKTTISNRSKKAFTLNGISDATRHLLGITKNRKLTSEEQEITREFWKLVVKYISEWNLLLEGKISSADLRKEFVHGNTNSLNALGIVGRVLIKEYPEDWKEKIKRLRDVDWSRTNPEWEGRLLLNGRMLKNAVGVELAANTILQKCGVELPEDRVKHENKNG
;
A
#
# COMPACT_ATOMS: atom_id res chain seq x y z
N MET A 1 -45.02 -53.97 -7.94
CA MET A 1 -43.89 -53.77 -7.01
C MET A 1 -42.69 -53.37 -7.78
N SER A 2 -42.46 -52.08 -7.93
CA SER A 2 -41.25 -51.52 -8.59
C SER A 2 -40.34 -50.99 -7.49
N ARG A 3 -39.20 -51.65 -7.27
CA ARG A 3 -38.14 -51.20 -6.37
C ARG A 3 -37.37 -50.12 -7.07
N THR A 4 -37.59 -48.89 -6.66
CA THR A 4 -36.68 -47.77 -6.99
C THR A 4 -35.36 -48.01 -6.28
N VAL A 5 -34.33 -48.34 -7.01
CA VAL A 5 -32.95 -48.42 -6.50
C VAL A 5 -32.48 -46.98 -6.32
N GLU A 6 -32.49 -46.47 -5.11
CA GLU A 6 -31.70 -45.31 -4.71
C GLU A 6 -30.22 -45.69 -4.78
N GLN A 7 -29.59 -45.37 -5.90
CA GLN A 7 -28.13 -45.34 -5.97
C GLN A 7 -27.62 -44.18 -5.09
N SER A 8 -27.26 -44.51 -3.84
CA SER A 8 -26.42 -43.63 -3.03
C SER A 8 -25.01 -43.65 -3.61
N VAL A 9 -24.72 -42.76 -4.55
CA VAL A 9 -23.35 -42.40 -4.89
C VAL A 9 -22.84 -41.68 -3.66
N SER A 10 -22.02 -42.35 -2.85
CA SER A 10 -21.24 -41.73 -1.79
C SER A 10 -20.13 -40.90 -2.45
N SER A 11 -20.45 -39.72 -2.96
CA SER A 11 -19.46 -38.79 -3.45
C SER A 11 -18.59 -38.37 -2.26
N GLU A 12 -17.27 -38.48 -2.38
CA GLU A 12 -16.35 -37.96 -1.39
C GLU A 12 -16.61 -36.45 -1.22
N THR A 13 -16.64 -35.99 0.03
CA THR A 13 -16.98 -34.59 0.33
C THR A 13 -15.94 -33.94 1.22
N TYR A 14 -15.71 -32.66 1.01
CA TYR A 14 -15.09 -31.82 2.02
C TYR A 14 -16.14 -31.44 3.06
N GLY A 15 -15.82 -31.63 4.35
CA GLY A 15 -16.72 -31.28 5.46
C GLY A 15 -16.10 -30.20 6.33
N PHE A 16 -16.82 -29.08 6.54
CA PHE A 16 -16.36 -27.95 7.35
C PHE A 16 -17.43 -27.56 8.36
N ASP A 17 -17.02 -27.21 9.58
CA ASP A 17 -17.90 -26.53 10.52
C ASP A 17 -18.19 -25.12 9.97
N ALA A 18 -19.45 -24.75 9.92
CA ALA A 18 -19.87 -23.54 9.21
C ALA A 18 -21.07 -22.86 9.89
N ILE A 19 -21.18 -21.58 9.62
CA ILE A 19 -22.32 -20.73 9.96
C ILE A 19 -23.07 -20.41 8.68
N ARG A 20 -24.39 -20.67 8.66
CA ARG A 20 -25.28 -20.31 7.57
C ARG A 20 -25.82 -18.89 7.76
N GLY A 21 -25.79 -18.09 6.71
CA GLY A 21 -26.39 -16.77 6.65
C GLY A 21 -27.22 -16.57 5.39
N THR A 22 -27.95 -15.45 5.33
CA THR A 22 -28.69 -15.01 4.14
C THR A 22 -28.32 -13.59 3.78
N GLN A 23 -28.07 -13.34 2.50
CA GLN A 23 -27.78 -12.01 1.96
C GLN A 23 -28.51 -11.82 0.62
N ALA A 24 -29.29 -10.77 0.51
CA ALA A 24 -30.11 -10.48 -0.69
C ALA A 24 -30.96 -11.69 -1.11
N GLY A 25 -31.54 -12.41 -0.14
CA GLY A 25 -32.36 -13.60 -0.38
C GLY A 25 -31.62 -14.90 -0.73
N ASN A 26 -30.29 -14.86 -0.79
CA ASN A 26 -29.45 -16.01 -1.10
C ASN A 26 -28.74 -16.52 0.16
N GLU A 27 -28.71 -17.83 0.34
CA GLU A 27 -27.95 -18.47 1.42
C GLU A 27 -26.45 -18.39 1.09
N PHE A 28 -25.65 -18.22 2.14
CA PHE A 28 -24.20 -18.34 2.10
C PHE A 28 -23.71 -19.00 3.40
N TYR A 29 -22.48 -19.51 3.34
CA TYR A 29 -21.88 -20.24 4.45
C TYR A 29 -20.49 -19.68 4.75
N VAL A 30 -20.19 -19.45 6.04
CA VAL A 30 -18.86 -19.08 6.51
C VAL A 30 -18.24 -20.28 7.20
N ALA A 31 -17.15 -20.79 6.66
CA ALA A 31 -16.46 -21.95 7.21
C ALA A 31 -14.99 -21.66 7.51
N MET A 32 -14.45 -22.32 8.55
CA MET A 32 -13.03 -22.27 8.88
C MET A 32 -12.31 -23.42 8.17
N CYS A 33 -11.40 -23.07 7.25
CA CYS A 33 -10.68 -24.05 6.44
C CYS A 33 -9.19 -24.09 6.81
N PRO A 34 -8.61 -25.28 7.09
CA PRO A 34 -7.17 -25.41 7.30
C PRO A 34 -6.37 -24.93 6.07
N LEU A 35 -5.28 -24.22 6.29
CA LEU A 35 -4.46 -23.69 5.19
C LEU A 35 -3.98 -24.78 4.22
N LYS A 36 -3.67 -25.99 4.72
CA LYS A 36 -3.27 -27.14 3.89
C LYS A 36 -4.31 -27.60 2.88
N ILE A 37 -5.59 -27.29 3.12
CA ILE A 37 -6.70 -27.67 2.24
C ILE A 37 -6.92 -26.62 1.14
N ILE A 38 -6.60 -25.36 1.40
CA ILE A 38 -6.86 -24.23 0.49
C ILE A 38 -6.29 -24.44 -0.92
N PRO A 39 -5.02 -24.87 -1.13
CA PRO A 39 -4.51 -25.15 -2.48
C PRO A 39 -5.25 -26.27 -3.20
N LYS A 40 -5.72 -27.29 -2.46
CA LYS A 40 -6.45 -28.45 -3.02
C LYS A 40 -7.89 -28.10 -3.36
N LEU A 41 -8.54 -27.35 -2.48
CA LEU A 41 -9.93 -26.93 -2.63
C LEU A 41 -10.11 -26.01 -3.85
N PHE A 42 -9.10 -25.19 -4.17
CA PHE A 42 -9.10 -24.20 -5.25
C PHE A 42 -8.01 -24.53 -6.30
N SER A 43 -8.04 -25.72 -6.86
CA SER A 43 -7.02 -26.19 -7.80
C SER A 43 -7.22 -25.72 -9.24
N PHE A 44 -8.37 -25.12 -9.55
CA PHE A 44 -8.73 -24.72 -10.91
C PHE A 44 -7.91 -23.52 -11.41
N ASN A 45 -7.38 -23.62 -12.64
CA ASN A 45 -6.53 -22.62 -13.25
C ASN A 45 -7.20 -22.00 -14.49
N ASP A 46 -7.62 -20.74 -14.38
CA ASP A 46 -8.37 -20.03 -15.43
C ASP A 46 -7.46 -19.39 -16.51
N HIS A 47 -6.16 -19.74 -16.57
CA HIS A 47 -5.21 -19.06 -17.44
C HIS A 47 -5.54 -19.19 -18.93
N ASP A 48 -6.12 -20.33 -19.34
CA ASP A 48 -6.42 -20.65 -20.73
C ASP A 48 -7.82 -20.21 -21.19
N ILE A 49 -8.60 -19.62 -20.29
CA ILE A 49 -9.97 -19.20 -20.58
C ILE A 49 -9.97 -17.72 -21.04
N PRO A 50 -10.65 -17.37 -22.16
CA PRO A 50 -10.79 -15.98 -22.59
C PRO A 50 -11.42 -15.07 -21.51
N PRO A 51 -11.04 -13.78 -21.42
CA PRO A 51 -11.52 -12.87 -20.37
C PRO A 51 -13.04 -12.80 -20.21
N GLN A 52 -13.79 -12.93 -21.30
CA GLN A 52 -15.26 -12.88 -21.33
C GLN A 52 -15.91 -14.11 -20.67
N LEU A 53 -15.19 -15.23 -20.67
CA LEU A 53 -15.64 -16.51 -20.10
C LEU A 53 -15.04 -16.79 -18.72
N ARG A 54 -14.18 -15.89 -18.24
CA ARG A 54 -13.60 -15.98 -16.89
C ARG A 54 -14.43 -15.24 -15.86
N ALA A 55 -14.62 -15.84 -14.71
CA ALA A 55 -15.14 -15.14 -13.54
C ALA A 55 -14.06 -14.49 -12.68
N GLN A 56 -12.80 -14.63 -13.07
CA GLN A 56 -11.64 -14.16 -12.29
C GLN A 56 -10.68 -13.34 -13.11
N ARG A 57 -9.90 -12.52 -12.41
CA ARG A 57 -8.77 -11.76 -12.96
C ARG A 57 -7.53 -12.65 -13.01
N VAL A 58 -6.69 -12.48 -14.05
CA VAL A 58 -5.36 -13.10 -14.08
C VAL A 58 -4.55 -12.65 -12.85
N LEU A 59 -3.90 -13.60 -12.20
CA LEU A 59 -3.06 -13.35 -11.04
C LEU A 59 -1.89 -12.41 -11.39
N SER A 60 -1.70 -11.36 -10.61
CA SER A 60 -0.48 -10.55 -10.68
C SER A 60 0.65 -11.28 -9.94
N ALA A 61 1.56 -11.91 -10.71
CA ALA A 61 2.69 -12.65 -10.14
C ALA A 61 3.54 -11.80 -9.18
N ALA A 62 3.65 -10.48 -9.44
CA ALA A 62 4.43 -9.55 -8.62
C ALA A 62 3.91 -9.38 -7.18
N ARG A 63 2.62 -9.67 -6.91
CA ARG A 63 2.03 -9.53 -5.58
C ARG A 63 2.20 -10.75 -4.68
N ILE A 64 2.42 -11.92 -5.26
CA ILE A 64 2.49 -13.19 -4.52
C ILE A 64 3.67 -13.23 -3.56
N PRO A 65 4.92 -12.85 -3.95
CA PRO A 65 6.06 -12.86 -3.05
C PRO A 65 5.88 -11.93 -1.84
N ALA A 66 5.26 -10.77 -2.03
CA ALA A 66 5.02 -9.83 -0.94
C ALA A 66 4.07 -10.42 0.13
N ILE A 67 2.97 -11.07 -0.29
CA ILE A 67 2.02 -11.71 0.62
C ILE A 67 2.64 -12.95 1.27
N LYS A 68 3.39 -13.78 0.51
CA LYS A 68 4.12 -14.93 1.06
C LYS A 68 5.08 -14.49 2.17
N ASN A 69 5.91 -13.49 1.89
CA ASN A 69 6.88 -12.98 2.85
C ASN A 69 6.19 -12.34 4.07
N TYR A 70 5.03 -11.72 3.89
CA TYR A 70 4.23 -11.23 5.01
C TYR A 70 3.83 -12.35 5.96
N ILE A 71 3.39 -13.51 5.45
CA ILE A 71 3.08 -14.69 6.27
C ILE A 71 4.34 -15.19 6.99
N LEU A 72 5.41 -15.46 6.23
CA LEU A 72 6.61 -16.10 6.75
C LEU A 72 7.36 -15.26 7.77
N ASN A 73 7.38 -13.94 7.58
CA ASN A 73 8.05 -12.99 8.46
C ASN A 73 7.22 -12.60 9.71
N ASN A 74 5.93 -12.91 9.73
CA ASN A 74 5.05 -12.58 10.85
C ASN A 74 4.26 -13.81 11.34
N PRO A 75 4.90 -14.94 11.65
CA PRO A 75 4.21 -16.21 11.90
C PRO A 75 3.24 -16.18 13.07
N ASN A 76 3.41 -15.27 14.01
CA ASN A 76 2.56 -15.12 15.20
C ASN A 76 1.64 -13.88 15.14
N ASP A 77 1.63 -13.15 14.00
CA ASP A 77 0.98 -11.83 13.94
C ASP A 77 0.47 -11.47 12.54
N TYR A 78 0.38 -12.42 11.60
CA TYR A 78 -0.26 -12.16 10.31
C TYR A 78 -1.79 -12.29 10.42
N ILE A 79 -2.50 -11.49 9.65
CA ILE A 79 -3.97 -11.49 9.61
C ILE A 79 -4.42 -11.49 8.15
N PHE A 80 -5.39 -12.35 7.83
CA PHE A 80 -6.09 -12.36 6.55
C PHE A 80 -7.59 -12.13 6.71
N SER A 81 -8.14 -11.35 5.78
CA SER A 81 -9.59 -11.35 5.57
C SER A 81 -10.02 -12.66 4.92
N SER A 82 -11.32 -13.01 5.05
CA SER A 82 -11.91 -14.22 4.44
C SER A 82 -11.65 -14.31 2.95
N LEU A 83 -11.49 -15.52 2.43
CA LEU A 83 -11.66 -15.78 1.00
C LEU A 83 -13.15 -15.80 0.68
N THR A 84 -13.54 -15.38 -0.52
CA THR A 84 -14.91 -15.51 -1.00
C THR A 84 -14.93 -16.39 -2.24
N ALA A 85 -15.78 -17.38 -2.25
CA ALA A 85 -15.84 -18.39 -3.30
C ALA A 85 -17.26 -18.73 -3.73
N SER A 86 -17.44 -19.01 -5.02
CA SER A 86 -18.63 -19.63 -5.58
C SER A 86 -18.38 -21.12 -5.80
N VAL A 87 -19.38 -21.94 -5.51
CA VAL A 87 -19.34 -23.39 -5.68
C VAL A 87 -20.31 -23.80 -6.79
N ASP A 88 -19.74 -24.28 -7.90
CA ASP A 88 -20.48 -24.91 -9.01
C ASP A 88 -20.51 -26.43 -8.77
N GLY A 89 -21.58 -26.92 -8.13
CA GLY A 89 -21.73 -28.28 -7.72
C GLY A 89 -22.62 -28.42 -6.46
N VAL A 90 -22.55 -29.57 -5.82
CA VAL A 90 -23.41 -29.88 -4.68
C VAL A 90 -22.82 -29.36 -3.38
N MET A 91 -23.57 -28.48 -2.70
CA MET A 91 -23.36 -28.10 -1.31
C MET A 91 -24.54 -28.59 -0.45
N LYS A 92 -24.25 -29.22 0.69
CA LYS A 92 -25.26 -29.65 1.67
C LYS A 92 -24.87 -29.13 3.06
N PHE A 93 -25.80 -28.43 3.68
CA PHE A 93 -25.61 -27.96 5.05
C PHE A 93 -26.48 -28.81 6.00
N THR A 94 -25.88 -29.33 7.06
CA THR A 94 -26.56 -30.08 8.11
C THR A 94 -26.48 -29.27 9.40
N PRO A 95 -27.60 -28.74 9.89
CA PRO A 95 -27.64 -28.02 11.16
C PRO A 95 -27.24 -28.91 12.34
N ALA A 96 -26.53 -28.34 13.32
CA ALA A 96 -26.21 -29.00 14.58
C ALA A 96 -27.45 -28.99 15.49
N ALA A 97 -27.93 -30.16 15.89
CA ALA A 97 -29.15 -30.32 16.65
C ALA A 97 -29.15 -29.66 18.05
N SER A 98 -28.00 -29.27 18.57
CA SER A 98 -27.82 -28.80 19.95
C SER A 98 -27.72 -27.24 20.10
N LEU A 99 -27.77 -26.46 19.03
CA LEU A 99 -27.48 -25.03 19.06
C LEU A 99 -28.63 -24.16 18.54
N GLY A 100 -29.79 -24.24 19.16
CA GLY A 100 -30.91 -23.31 19.01
C GLY A 100 -31.85 -23.56 17.84
N GLU A 101 -33.02 -22.96 17.90
CA GLU A 101 -34.15 -23.15 16.96
C GLU A 101 -33.88 -22.70 15.52
N GLU A 102 -32.88 -21.84 15.30
CA GLU A 102 -32.66 -21.25 13.97
C GLU A 102 -31.74 -22.06 13.02
N GLY A 103 -31.12 -23.14 13.51
CA GLY A 103 -30.29 -24.01 12.68
C GLY A 103 -29.18 -23.32 11.88
N LYS A 104 -28.61 -22.21 12.43
CA LYS A 104 -27.55 -21.42 11.76
C LYS A 104 -26.17 -22.05 11.84
N LEU A 105 -25.89 -22.77 12.94
CA LEU A 105 -24.62 -23.49 13.11
C LEU A 105 -24.77 -24.91 12.63
N GLY A 106 -23.74 -25.45 11.98
CA GLY A 106 -23.79 -26.82 11.48
C GLY A 106 -22.55 -27.19 10.69
N ARG A 107 -22.69 -28.20 9.85
CA ARG A 107 -21.60 -28.68 9.02
C ARG A 107 -21.97 -28.57 7.55
N LEU A 108 -21.06 -27.89 6.79
CA LEU A 108 -21.17 -27.75 5.35
C LEU A 108 -20.39 -28.88 4.68
N TYR A 109 -21.02 -29.58 3.77
CA TYR A 109 -20.42 -30.59 2.92
C TYR A 109 -20.40 -30.08 1.48
N ILE A 110 -19.25 -30.17 0.84
CA ILE A 110 -19.02 -29.77 -0.56
C ILE A 110 -18.50 -31.01 -1.29
N ALA A 111 -19.18 -31.44 -2.34
CA ALA A 111 -18.74 -32.58 -3.13
C ALA A 111 -17.36 -32.30 -3.75
N MET A 112 -16.43 -33.27 -3.72
CA MET A 112 -15.04 -33.09 -4.20
C MET A 112 -14.95 -32.81 -5.71
N GLU A 113 -15.95 -33.27 -6.48
CA GLU A 113 -16.08 -32.97 -7.90
C GLU A 113 -16.59 -31.56 -8.21
N SER A 114 -17.06 -30.81 -7.18
CA SER A 114 -17.53 -29.44 -7.36
C SER A 114 -16.42 -28.52 -7.77
N ARG A 115 -16.71 -27.59 -8.69
CA ARG A 115 -15.79 -26.53 -9.05
C ARG A 115 -15.92 -25.36 -8.08
N LEU A 116 -14.80 -24.96 -7.51
CA LEU A 116 -14.77 -23.83 -6.58
C LEU A 116 -13.99 -22.68 -7.21
N LEU A 117 -14.66 -21.55 -7.34
CA LEU A 117 -14.14 -20.34 -7.96
C LEU A 117 -13.93 -19.26 -6.90
N ILE A 118 -12.71 -18.76 -6.74
CA ILE A 118 -12.43 -17.68 -5.81
C ILE A 118 -12.84 -16.34 -6.42
N ASN A 119 -13.83 -15.68 -5.85
CA ASN A 119 -14.29 -14.35 -6.25
C ASN A 119 -13.44 -13.24 -5.63
N ASP A 120 -12.96 -13.44 -4.38
CA ASP A 120 -11.94 -12.58 -3.75
C ASP A 120 -10.93 -13.43 -2.97
N GLY A 121 -9.65 -13.02 -3.05
CA GLY A 121 -8.55 -13.64 -2.31
C GLY A 121 -7.63 -14.56 -3.11
N GLN A 122 -7.67 -14.56 -4.43
CA GLN A 122 -6.82 -15.38 -5.31
C GLN A 122 -5.32 -15.26 -5.01
N HIS A 123 -4.83 -14.02 -4.80
CA HIS A 123 -3.42 -13.77 -4.45
C HIS A 123 -3.08 -14.34 -3.06
N ARG A 124 -4.03 -14.26 -2.11
CA ARG A 124 -3.87 -14.87 -0.77
C ARG A 124 -3.79 -16.38 -0.87
N ARG A 125 -4.69 -17.01 -1.63
CA ARG A 125 -4.67 -18.47 -1.88
C ARG A 125 -3.32 -18.90 -2.44
N LYS A 126 -2.82 -18.21 -3.49
CA LYS A 126 -1.53 -18.57 -4.11
C LYS A 126 -0.35 -18.32 -3.17
N ALA A 127 -0.37 -17.25 -2.40
CA ALA A 127 0.66 -16.96 -1.41
C ALA A 127 0.68 -17.98 -0.25
N ILE A 128 -0.48 -18.45 0.19
CA ILE A 128 -0.61 -19.54 1.16
C ILE A 128 0.02 -20.83 0.59
N GLU A 129 -0.28 -21.18 -0.67
CA GLU A 129 0.31 -22.34 -1.33
C GLU A 129 1.84 -22.27 -1.35
N GLU A 130 2.40 -21.11 -1.70
CA GLU A 130 3.86 -20.92 -1.73
C GLU A 130 4.48 -20.89 -0.32
N ALA A 131 3.78 -20.33 0.67
CA ALA A 131 4.24 -20.33 2.06
C ALA A 131 4.27 -21.74 2.66
N LEU A 132 3.26 -22.56 2.36
CA LEU A 132 3.19 -23.95 2.82
C LEU A 132 4.31 -24.84 2.25
N LYS A 133 4.87 -24.52 1.08
CA LYS A 133 6.05 -25.21 0.54
C LYS A 133 7.29 -24.97 1.40
N GLU A 134 7.43 -23.77 1.97
CA GLU A 134 8.57 -23.40 2.81
C GLU A 134 8.35 -23.76 4.29
N LYS A 135 7.10 -23.66 4.77
CA LYS A 135 6.73 -23.93 6.17
C LYS A 135 5.45 -24.78 6.25
N PRO A 136 5.56 -26.10 6.04
CA PRO A 136 4.41 -27.03 6.03
C PRO A 136 3.59 -27.03 7.33
N ASP A 137 4.24 -26.80 8.48
CA ASP A 137 3.62 -26.81 9.81
C ASP A 137 2.49 -25.77 9.97
N MET A 138 2.51 -24.69 9.18
CA MET A 138 1.41 -23.71 9.13
C MET A 138 0.11 -24.31 8.57
N GLY A 139 0.15 -25.47 7.97
CA GLY A 139 -1.01 -26.12 7.35
C GLY A 139 -2.19 -26.38 8.28
N HIS A 140 -1.98 -26.36 9.59
CA HIS A 140 -3.01 -26.53 10.62
C HIS A 140 -3.70 -25.23 11.00
N GLU A 141 -3.12 -24.08 10.67
CA GLU A 141 -3.76 -22.78 10.87
C GLU A 141 -4.97 -22.65 9.95
N MET A 142 -5.88 -21.76 10.32
CA MET A 142 -7.17 -21.63 9.66
C MET A 142 -7.33 -20.30 8.93
N ILE A 143 -8.06 -20.32 7.82
CA ILE A 143 -8.60 -19.14 7.18
C ILE A 143 -10.12 -19.29 7.01
N SER A 144 -10.85 -18.20 7.21
CA SER A 144 -12.29 -18.18 6.93
C SER A 144 -12.55 -18.12 5.43
N VAL A 145 -13.51 -18.90 4.97
CA VAL A 145 -13.97 -18.90 3.56
C VAL A 145 -15.48 -18.69 3.55
N VAL A 146 -15.92 -17.74 2.75
CA VAL A 146 -17.35 -17.49 2.50
C VAL A 146 -17.73 -18.20 1.22
N PHE A 147 -18.62 -19.17 1.32
CA PHE A 147 -19.10 -19.97 0.19
C PHE A 147 -20.49 -19.53 -0.24
N PHE A 148 -20.65 -19.28 -1.53
CA PHE A 148 -21.94 -19.04 -2.19
C PHE A 148 -22.20 -20.15 -3.19
N GLN A 149 -23.48 -20.55 -3.34
CA GLN A 149 -23.87 -21.41 -4.44
C GLN A 149 -23.67 -20.65 -5.76
N ASP A 150 -22.98 -21.27 -6.73
CA ASP A 150 -22.85 -20.67 -8.07
C ASP A 150 -24.19 -20.75 -8.81
N SER A 151 -24.63 -19.59 -9.28
CA SER A 151 -25.86 -19.47 -10.10
C SER A 151 -25.50 -19.15 -11.57
N GLY A 152 -24.26 -19.45 -11.95
CA GLY A 152 -23.74 -19.29 -13.30
C GLY A 152 -22.74 -18.12 -13.46
N LEU A 153 -22.00 -18.15 -14.57
CA LEU A 153 -20.87 -17.27 -14.85
C LEU A 153 -21.17 -15.77 -14.66
N LYS A 154 -22.33 -15.29 -15.12
CA LYS A 154 -22.73 -13.89 -14.98
C LYS A 154 -22.82 -13.46 -13.50
N ARG A 155 -23.36 -14.33 -12.65
CA ARG A 155 -23.48 -14.06 -11.20
C ARG A 155 -22.10 -14.02 -10.55
N SER A 156 -21.24 -14.97 -10.86
CA SER A 156 -19.87 -15.03 -10.33
C SER A 156 -19.04 -13.83 -10.79
N GLN A 157 -19.17 -13.39 -12.05
CA GLN A 157 -18.53 -12.16 -12.57
C GLN A 157 -19.06 -10.91 -11.86
N GLN A 158 -20.38 -10.83 -11.65
CA GLN A 158 -20.99 -9.70 -10.91
C GLN A 158 -20.48 -9.67 -9.46
N MET A 159 -20.45 -10.79 -8.76
CA MET A 159 -19.93 -10.90 -7.41
C MET A 159 -18.47 -10.45 -7.33
N PHE A 160 -17.62 -10.87 -8.28
CA PHE A 160 -16.24 -10.40 -8.39
C PHE A 160 -16.18 -8.87 -8.56
N SER A 161 -17.02 -8.31 -9.42
CA SER A 161 -17.09 -6.87 -9.65
C SER A 161 -17.51 -6.12 -8.38
N ASP A 162 -18.56 -6.57 -7.70
CA ASP A 162 -19.11 -5.92 -6.52
C ASP A 162 -18.13 -5.93 -5.34
N LEU A 163 -17.45 -7.06 -5.11
CA LEU A 163 -16.42 -7.18 -4.06
C LEU A 163 -15.21 -6.28 -4.30
N ASN A 164 -14.81 -6.09 -5.57
CA ASN A 164 -13.63 -5.30 -5.91
C ASN A 164 -13.91 -3.82 -6.14
N LYS A 165 -15.07 -3.47 -6.72
CA LYS A 165 -15.44 -2.09 -7.07
C LYS A 165 -15.55 -1.18 -5.84
N ASN A 166 -16.06 -1.70 -4.76
CA ASN A 166 -16.31 -0.94 -3.53
C ASN A 166 -15.16 -1.03 -2.50
N ALA A 167 -14.08 -1.75 -2.82
CA ALA A 167 -12.90 -1.84 -1.96
C ALA A 167 -12.09 -0.54 -2.00
N VAL A 168 -12.19 0.26 -0.94
CA VAL A 168 -11.38 1.47 -0.77
C VAL A 168 -10.00 1.08 -0.22
N LYS A 169 -8.96 1.37 -0.98
CA LYS A 169 -7.58 1.19 -0.50
C LYS A 169 -7.23 2.33 0.46
N PRO A 170 -6.63 2.05 1.61
CA PRO A 170 -6.06 3.09 2.47
C PRO A 170 -5.07 3.95 1.69
N THR A 171 -5.00 5.23 2.03
CA THR A 171 -4.02 6.13 1.42
C THR A 171 -2.59 5.74 1.81
N LYS A 172 -1.60 6.21 1.05
CA LYS A 172 -0.19 6.00 1.40
C LYS A 172 0.15 6.57 2.77
N SER A 173 -0.37 7.76 3.11
CA SER A 173 -0.16 8.39 4.43
C SER A 173 -0.71 7.51 5.55
N LEU A 174 -1.94 7.01 5.40
CA LEU A 174 -2.57 6.17 6.41
C LEU A 174 -1.84 4.83 6.59
N ASN A 175 -1.34 4.24 5.50
CA ASN A 175 -0.52 3.03 5.57
C ASN A 175 0.78 3.27 6.36
N ILE A 176 1.47 4.40 6.14
CA ILE A 176 2.66 4.77 6.91
C ILE A 176 2.32 4.95 8.38
N LEU A 177 1.22 5.65 8.68
CA LEU A 177 0.80 5.97 10.05
C LEU A 177 0.50 4.70 10.87
N TYR A 178 -0.14 3.70 10.26
CA TYR A 178 -0.61 2.49 10.95
C TYR A 178 0.33 1.28 10.84
N ASP A 179 1.40 1.37 10.05
CA ASP A 179 2.38 0.29 9.97
C ASP A 179 3.41 0.38 11.10
N HIS A 180 3.02 -0.07 12.29
CA HIS A 180 3.89 -0.11 13.47
C HIS A 180 5.02 -1.14 13.39
N ARG A 181 4.97 -2.08 12.46
CA ARG A 181 6.01 -3.09 12.23
C ARG A 181 7.15 -2.54 11.40
N ASP A 182 6.85 -1.66 10.46
CA ASP A 182 7.86 -1.05 9.62
C ASP A 182 8.63 0.03 10.38
N LYS A 183 9.90 -0.27 10.69
CA LYS A 183 10.79 0.63 11.43
C LYS A 183 11.05 1.96 10.71
N PHE A 184 11.03 1.95 9.36
CA PHE A 184 11.16 3.18 8.58
C PHE A 184 9.89 4.04 8.72
N SER A 185 8.72 3.47 8.57
CA SER A 185 7.44 4.17 8.75
C SER A 185 7.34 4.79 10.13
N LYS A 186 7.70 4.03 11.18
CA LYS A 186 7.75 4.55 12.55
C LYS A 186 8.69 5.75 12.67
N PHE A 187 9.91 5.65 12.16
CA PHE A 187 10.86 6.76 12.18
C PHE A 187 10.33 8.01 11.45
N VAL A 188 9.67 7.84 10.30
CA VAL A 188 9.06 8.98 9.58
C VAL A 188 7.93 9.62 10.40
N VAL A 189 7.12 8.84 11.09
CA VAL A 189 6.09 9.37 12.01
C VAL A 189 6.76 10.14 13.15
N ASP A 190 7.81 9.62 13.76
CA ASP A 190 8.56 10.29 14.82
C ASP A 190 9.11 11.65 14.35
N LEU A 191 9.66 11.74 13.12
CA LEU A 191 10.12 13.00 12.53
C LEU A 191 9.02 14.09 12.50
N THR A 192 7.75 13.70 12.34
CA THR A 192 6.65 14.70 12.29
C THR A 192 6.41 15.40 13.62
N SER A 193 6.84 14.82 14.73
CA SER A 193 6.77 15.41 16.06
C SER A 193 8.07 16.07 16.49
N GLU A 194 9.22 15.59 15.99
CA GLU A 194 10.55 16.04 16.37
C GLU A 194 11.00 17.30 15.61
N ILE A 195 10.63 17.41 14.34
CA ILE A 195 11.00 18.56 13.49
C ILE A 195 9.91 19.63 13.58
N ASN A 196 10.24 20.80 14.11
CA ASN A 196 9.29 21.84 14.49
C ASN A 196 8.40 22.35 13.33
N ILE A 197 8.90 22.40 12.09
CA ILE A 197 8.08 22.78 10.93
C ILE A 197 7.02 21.72 10.60
N PHE A 198 7.25 20.46 10.91
CA PHE A 198 6.32 19.37 10.68
C PHE A 198 5.29 19.24 11.82
N LYS A 199 5.68 19.60 13.04
CA LYS A 199 4.82 19.50 14.22
C LYS A 199 3.49 20.23 13.98
N ASP A 200 2.38 19.50 14.14
CA ASP A 200 0.99 19.98 13.96
C ASP A 200 0.64 20.44 12.54
N ARG A 201 1.57 20.38 11.56
CA ARG A 201 1.37 20.86 10.19
C ARG A 201 1.39 19.75 9.14
N VAL A 202 1.41 18.48 9.54
CA VAL A 202 1.37 17.32 8.64
C VAL A 202 -0.03 16.77 8.52
N GLU A 203 -0.47 16.53 7.29
CA GLU A 203 -1.66 15.75 6.97
C GLU A 203 -1.30 14.25 7.05
N LEU A 204 -1.86 13.56 8.03
CA LEU A 204 -1.48 12.20 8.38
C LEU A 204 -2.28 11.12 7.65
N GLU A 205 -3.47 11.46 7.15
CA GLU A 205 -4.39 10.50 6.56
C GLU A 205 -4.42 10.58 5.02
N LYS A 206 -4.39 11.79 4.47
CA LYS A 206 -4.56 12.04 3.03
C LYS A 206 -3.22 12.24 2.35
N THR A 207 -3.17 11.97 1.04
CA THR A 207 -2.00 12.26 0.19
C THR A 207 -2.08 13.64 -0.48
N THR A 208 -3.18 14.35 -0.26
CA THR A 208 -3.40 15.72 -0.77
C THR A 208 -3.94 16.61 0.35
N ILE A 209 -3.65 17.89 0.27
CA ILE A 209 -4.06 18.89 1.25
C ILE A 209 -5.02 19.85 0.58
N SER A 210 -6.18 20.12 1.20
CA SER A 210 -7.12 21.11 0.70
C SER A 210 -6.55 22.53 0.85
N ASN A 211 -6.94 23.44 -0.03
CA ASN A 211 -6.42 24.81 -0.02
C ASN A 211 -6.65 25.56 1.31
N ARG A 212 -7.72 25.23 2.02
CA ARG A 212 -8.08 25.85 3.32
C ARG A 212 -7.46 25.16 4.54
N SER A 213 -6.72 24.08 4.34
CA SER A 213 -6.15 23.31 5.45
C SER A 213 -5.02 24.07 6.17
N LYS A 214 -4.97 23.94 7.48
CA LYS A 214 -3.86 24.40 8.32
C LYS A 214 -2.60 23.52 8.17
N LYS A 215 -2.70 22.39 7.47
CA LYS A 215 -1.57 21.50 7.18
C LYS A 215 -0.73 22.05 6.03
N ALA A 216 0.58 21.90 6.12
CA ALA A 216 1.53 22.33 5.09
C ALA A 216 2.07 21.15 4.26
N PHE A 217 2.26 20.01 4.90
CA PHE A 217 2.92 18.83 4.33
C PHE A 217 2.05 17.59 4.50
N THR A 218 2.34 16.54 3.71
CA THR A 218 1.70 15.23 3.85
C THR A 218 2.69 14.21 4.39
N LEU A 219 2.22 13.25 5.19
CA LEU A 219 3.08 12.21 5.75
C LEU A 219 3.79 11.38 4.67
N ASN A 220 3.08 11.03 3.59
CA ASN A 220 3.72 10.35 2.46
C ASN A 220 4.77 11.22 1.77
N GLY A 221 4.60 12.55 1.71
CA GLY A 221 5.59 13.47 1.14
C GLY A 221 6.89 13.49 1.96
N ILE A 222 6.79 13.53 3.29
CA ILE A 222 7.96 13.45 4.18
C ILE A 222 8.63 12.08 4.05
N SER A 223 7.84 11.00 3.97
CA SER A 223 8.35 9.64 3.77
C SER A 223 9.13 9.51 2.45
N ASP A 224 8.57 9.99 1.35
CA ASP A 224 9.22 9.93 0.04
C ASP A 224 10.50 10.78 0.01
N ALA A 225 10.46 12.00 0.56
CA ALA A 225 11.64 12.86 0.69
C ALA A 225 12.75 12.22 1.55
N THR A 226 12.38 11.54 2.64
CA THR A 226 13.35 10.81 3.49
C THR A 226 13.96 9.62 2.74
N ARG A 227 13.19 8.91 1.91
CA ARG A 227 13.76 7.88 1.02
C ARG A 227 14.76 8.45 0.04
N HIS A 228 14.45 9.60 -0.57
CA HIS A 228 15.37 10.29 -1.48
C HIS A 228 16.66 10.70 -0.77
N LEU A 229 16.56 11.24 0.44
CA LEU A 229 17.70 11.61 1.27
C LEU A 229 18.63 10.43 1.55
N LEU A 230 18.07 9.29 1.92
CA LEU A 230 18.83 8.09 2.27
C LEU A 230 19.19 7.20 1.06
N GLY A 231 18.69 7.53 -0.13
CA GLY A 231 18.92 6.74 -1.34
C GLY A 231 18.33 5.33 -1.28
N ILE A 232 17.22 5.14 -0.55
CA ILE A 232 16.58 3.84 -0.40
C ILE A 232 15.31 3.73 -1.26
N THR A 233 15.13 2.59 -1.92
CA THR A 233 13.95 2.30 -2.75
C THR A 233 12.87 1.50 -2.02
N LYS A 234 13.27 0.77 -0.97
CA LYS A 234 12.38 -0.05 -0.13
C LYS A 234 12.58 0.30 1.33
N ASN A 235 11.52 0.20 2.12
CA ASN A 235 11.62 0.38 3.55
C ASN A 235 12.53 -0.68 4.17
N ARG A 236 13.35 -0.24 5.10
CA ARG A 236 14.25 -1.06 5.91
C ARG A 236 14.48 -0.40 7.26
N LYS A 237 15.02 -1.13 8.20
CA LYS A 237 15.51 -0.55 9.46
C LYS A 237 16.68 0.39 9.13
N LEU A 238 16.62 1.61 9.64
CA LEU A 238 17.71 2.59 9.55
C LEU A 238 18.71 2.35 10.68
N THR A 239 19.98 2.64 10.41
CA THR A 239 21.00 2.74 11.45
C THR A 239 20.76 3.97 12.32
N SER A 240 21.35 4.00 13.52
CA SER A 240 21.25 5.19 14.41
C SER A 240 21.88 6.42 13.74
N GLU A 241 22.96 6.23 13.00
CA GLU A 241 23.64 7.30 12.24
C GLU A 241 22.76 7.86 11.13
N GLU A 242 22.10 6.98 10.33
CA GLU A 242 21.14 7.41 9.30
C GLU A 242 19.96 8.19 9.89
N GLN A 243 19.48 7.79 11.05
CA GLN A 243 18.41 8.50 11.74
C GLN A 243 18.88 9.88 12.21
N GLU A 244 20.07 9.97 12.81
CA GLU A 244 20.62 11.23 13.32
C GLU A 244 20.93 12.21 12.20
N ILE A 245 21.60 11.76 11.13
CA ILE A 245 21.90 12.62 9.97
C ILE A 245 20.62 13.11 9.29
N THR A 246 19.56 12.29 9.27
CA THR A 246 18.25 12.68 8.74
C THR A 246 17.61 13.79 9.58
N ARG A 247 17.66 13.65 10.92
CA ARG A 247 17.16 14.70 11.84
C ARG A 247 17.94 16.00 11.69
N GLU A 248 19.24 15.90 11.64
CA GLU A 248 20.13 17.06 11.47
C GLU A 248 19.87 17.77 10.15
N PHE A 249 19.76 17.00 9.06
CA PHE A 249 19.44 17.56 7.74
C PHE A 249 18.13 18.36 7.78
N TRP A 250 17.03 17.79 8.25
CA TRP A 250 15.75 18.51 8.30
C TRP A 250 15.78 19.73 9.22
N LYS A 251 16.48 19.66 10.36
CA LYS A 251 16.69 20.83 11.25
C LYS A 251 17.41 21.96 10.53
N LEU A 252 18.43 21.64 9.75
CA LEU A 252 19.18 22.65 8.96
C LEU A 252 18.32 23.22 7.82
N VAL A 253 17.58 22.39 7.09
CA VAL A 253 16.66 22.85 6.05
C VAL A 253 15.65 23.83 6.64
N VAL A 254 15.03 23.51 7.77
CA VAL A 254 14.10 24.41 8.46
C VAL A 254 14.80 25.74 8.81
N LYS A 255 16.02 25.69 9.34
CA LYS A 255 16.75 26.87 9.76
C LYS A 255 17.04 27.83 8.59
N TYR A 256 17.27 27.31 7.39
CA TYR A 256 17.76 28.11 6.26
C TYR A 256 16.71 28.38 5.17
N ILE A 257 15.50 27.86 5.26
CA ILE A 257 14.38 28.30 4.42
C ILE A 257 13.60 29.38 5.17
N SER A 258 13.72 30.62 4.68
CA SER A 258 13.18 31.82 5.35
C SER A 258 11.66 31.74 5.55
N GLU A 259 10.92 31.27 4.55
CA GLU A 259 9.45 31.21 4.58
C GLU A 259 8.94 30.15 5.56
N TRP A 260 9.73 29.08 5.81
CA TRP A 260 9.39 28.13 6.87
C TRP A 260 9.53 28.75 8.26
N ASN A 261 10.50 29.67 8.44
CA ASN A 261 10.60 30.42 9.69
C ASN A 261 9.45 31.42 9.83
N LEU A 262 9.02 32.11 8.77
CA LEU A 262 7.82 32.95 8.79
C LEU A 262 6.56 32.16 9.15
N LEU A 263 6.43 30.92 8.65
CA LEU A 263 5.33 30.04 9.03
C LEU A 263 5.39 29.63 10.52
N LEU A 264 6.58 29.34 11.05
CA LEU A 264 6.78 29.01 12.46
C LEU A 264 6.45 30.19 13.38
N GLU A 265 6.77 31.39 12.96
CA GLU A 265 6.48 32.66 13.65
C GLU A 265 5.02 33.08 13.51
N GLY A 266 4.22 32.38 12.69
CA GLY A 266 2.83 32.72 12.43
C GLY A 266 2.62 33.95 11.55
N LYS A 267 3.66 34.43 10.86
CA LYS A 267 3.60 35.58 9.93
C LYS A 267 2.95 35.23 8.61
N ILE A 268 3.00 33.96 8.20
CA ILE A 268 2.25 33.43 7.06
C ILE A 268 1.51 32.16 7.47
N SER A 269 0.44 31.84 6.77
CA SER A 269 -0.31 30.60 7.00
C SER A 269 0.23 29.43 6.17
N SER A 270 -0.11 28.19 6.54
CA SER A 270 0.18 27.01 5.71
C SER A 270 -0.49 27.09 4.33
N ALA A 271 -1.61 27.78 4.21
CA ALA A 271 -2.29 28.01 2.93
C ALA A 271 -1.48 28.96 2.05
N ASP A 272 -0.97 30.06 2.62
CA ASP A 272 -0.11 31.02 1.90
C ASP A 272 1.19 30.35 1.45
N LEU A 273 1.83 29.55 2.34
CA LEU A 273 3.04 28.80 1.99
C LEU A 273 2.81 27.92 0.74
N ARG A 274 1.69 27.19 0.68
CA ARG A 274 1.39 26.32 -0.47
C ARG A 274 0.96 27.09 -1.72
N LYS A 275 0.39 28.27 -1.55
CA LYS A 275 -0.13 29.10 -2.66
C LYS A 275 0.98 29.90 -3.31
N GLU A 276 1.86 30.52 -2.52
CA GLU A 276 2.84 31.48 -3.00
C GLU A 276 4.21 30.85 -3.26
N PHE A 277 4.54 29.70 -2.63
CA PHE A 277 5.86 29.11 -2.69
C PHE A 277 5.84 27.66 -3.18
N VAL A 278 6.92 27.22 -3.84
CA VAL A 278 7.03 25.84 -4.37
C VAL A 278 7.36 24.82 -3.27
N HIS A 279 8.10 25.20 -2.24
CA HIS A 279 8.57 24.28 -1.18
C HIS A 279 7.50 23.86 -0.18
N GLY A 280 6.26 24.35 -0.29
CA GLY A 280 5.08 23.80 0.37
C GLY A 280 4.49 22.54 -0.31
N ASN A 281 5.22 21.88 -1.23
CA ASN A 281 4.76 20.77 -2.03
C ASN A 281 5.65 19.53 -1.88
N THR A 282 5.08 18.34 -2.04
CA THR A 282 5.79 17.05 -1.93
C THR A 282 6.98 16.94 -2.89
N ASN A 283 6.86 17.43 -4.14
CA ASN A 283 7.95 17.32 -5.12
C ASN A 283 9.17 18.15 -4.70
N SER A 284 8.94 19.30 -4.08
CA SER A 284 10.04 20.12 -3.54
C SER A 284 10.70 19.45 -2.33
N LEU A 285 9.91 18.80 -1.47
CA LEU A 285 10.50 17.99 -0.38
C LEU A 285 11.37 16.86 -0.96
N ASN A 286 10.91 16.19 -2.01
CA ASN A 286 11.67 15.15 -2.68
C ASN A 286 12.96 15.69 -3.29
N ALA A 287 12.92 16.86 -3.94
CA ALA A 287 14.11 17.54 -4.46
C ALA A 287 15.09 17.89 -3.34
N LEU A 288 14.62 18.42 -2.21
CA LEU A 288 15.43 18.64 -1.01
C LEU A 288 16.07 17.35 -0.49
N GLY A 289 15.32 16.24 -0.48
CA GLY A 289 15.87 14.93 -0.13
C GLY A 289 17.02 14.51 -1.05
N ILE A 290 16.87 14.69 -2.37
CA ILE A 290 17.93 14.41 -3.35
C ILE A 290 19.15 15.31 -3.11
N VAL A 291 18.92 16.60 -2.89
CA VAL A 291 19.98 17.57 -2.54
C VAL A 291 20.74 17.11 -1.30
N GLY A 292 20.03 16.76 -0.24
CA GLY A 292 20.65 16.27 1.00
C GLY A 292 21.51 15.03 0.76
N ARG A 293 21.01 14.06 -0.03
CA ARG A 293 21.77 12.86 -0.38
C ARG A 293 23.09 13.20 -1.10
N VAL A 294 23.04 14.10 -2.09
CA VAL A 294 24.25 14.50 -2.83
C VAL A 294 25.22 15.22 -1.92
N LEU A 295 24.74 16.19 -1.14
CA LEU A 295 25.58 16.95 -0.23
C LEU A 295 26.27 16.07 0.82
N ILE A 296 25.50 15.20 1.50
CA ILE A 296 26.03 14.34 2.56
C ILE A 296 27.02 13.31 1.99
N LYS A 297 26.76 12.77 0.79
CA LYS A 297 27.60 11.73 0.20
C LYS A 297 28.86 12.28 -0.45
N GLU A 298 28.75 13.35 -1.23
CA GLU A 298 29.84 13.87 -2.03
C GLU A 298 30.65 14.98 -1.29
N TYR A 299 30.05 15.59 -0.25
CA TYR A 299 30.67 16.67 0.53
C TYR A 299 30.55 16.44 2.03
N PRO A 300 31.00 15.29 2.57
CA PRO A 300 30.75 14.89 3.96
C PRO A 300 31.25 15.90 5.00
N GLU A 301 32.35 16.60 4.69
CA GLU A 301 32.98 17.55 5.62
C GLU A 301 32.30 18.93 5.63
N ASP A 302 31.69 19.36 4.52
CA ASP A 302 31.19 20.73 4.38
C ASP A 302 29.70 20.83 3.96
N TRP A 303 28.96 19.71 3.91
CA TRP A 303 27.55 19.71 3.52
C TRP A 303 26.69 20.65 4.37
N LYS A 304 27.05 20.82 5.65
CA LYS A 304 26.35 21.74 6.57
C LYS A 304 26.56 23.20 6.20
N GLU A 305 27.74 23.54 5.67
CA GLU A 305 28.01 24.89 5.15
C GLU A 305 27.27 25.12 3.82
N LYS A 306 27.28 24.13 2.94
CA LYS A 306 26.59 24.23 1.65
C LYS A 306 25.08 24.39 1.82
N ILE A 307 24.44 23.66 2.75
CA ILE A 307 23.01 23.75 2.99
C ILE A 307 22.57 25.13 3.51
N LYS A 308 23.47 25.93 4.10
CA LYS A 308 23.16 27.30 4.51
C LYS A 308 22.71 28.19 3.36
N ARG A 309 23.14 27.86 2.14
CA ARG A 309 22.79 28.62 0.93
C ARG A 309 21.34 28.41 0.48
N LEU A 310 20.57 27.51 1.11
CA LEU A 310 19.13 27.43 0.88
C LEU A 310 18.40 28.74 1.17
N ARG A 311 18.99 29.63 1.99
CA ARG A 311 18.50 30.99 2.24
C ARG A 311 18.52 31.89 1.00
N ASP A 312 19.41 31.58 0.05
CA ASP A 312 19.65 32.37 -1.16
C ASP A 312 18.78 31.90 -2.34
N VAL A 313 17.98 30.85 -2.14
CA VAL A 313 17.05 30.31 -3.14
C VAL A 313 15.74 31.09 -3.08
N ASP A 314 15.34 31.64 -4.21
CA ASP A 314 14.00 32.22 -4.36
C ASP A 314 12.96 31.09 -4.58
N TRP A 315 12.22 30.80 -3.55
CA TRP A 315 11.20 29.76 -3.54
C TRP A 315 9.83 30.21 -4.07
N SER A 316 9.70 31.48 -4.49
CA SER A 316 8.44 31.98 -5.03
C SER A 316 8.00 31.22 -6.26
N ARG A 317 6.69 31.00 -6.40
CA ARG A 317 6.10 30.42 -7.62
C ARG A 317 6.23 31.34 -8.84
N THR A 318 6.52 32.61 -8.63
CA THR A 318 6.77 33.57 -9.70
C THR A 318 8.21 33.53 -10.23
N ASN A 319 9.11 32.84 -9.54
CA ASN A 319 10.48 32.66 -10.00
C ASN A 319 10.50 31.75 -11.25
N PRO A 320 10.97 32.26 -12.42
CA PRO A 320 10.98 31.50 -13.66
C PRO A 320 11.91 30.27 -13.63
N GLU A 321 12.86 30.20 -12.71
CA GLU A 321 13.75 29.04 -12.57
C GLU A 321 12.97 27.74 -12.25
N TRP A 322 11.76 27.83 -11.74
CA TRP A 322 10.92 26.66 -11.43
C TRP A 322 10.06 26.17 -12.61
N GLU A 323 9.93 26.97 -13.69
CA GLU A 323 9.17 26.53 -14.87
C GLU A 323 9.90 25.37 -15.58
N GLY A 324 9.16 24.33 -16.02
CA GLY A 324 9.71 23.08 -16.53
C GLY A 324 10.28 22.13 -15.44
N ARG A 325 10.44 22.58 -14.19
CA ARG A 325 11.01 21.83 -13.06
C ARG A 325 9.95 21.44 -12.04
N LEU A 326 9.53 22.36 -11.22
CA LEU A 326 8.45 22.17 -10.24
C LEU A 326 7.11 22.73 -10.73
N LEU A 327 7.12 23.61 -11.70
CA LEU A 327 5.96 24.27 -12.28
C LEU A 327 5.84 23.99 -13.78
N LEU A 328 4.61 23.98 -14.27
CA LEU A 328 4.27 24.06 -15.69
C LEU A 328 3.03 24.94 -15.84
N ASN A 329 3.17 26.07 -16.53
CA ASN A 329 2.13 27.08 -16.66
C ASN A 329 1.53 27.48 -15.28
N GLY A 330 2.40 27.72 -14.29
CA GLY A 330 2.04 28.09 -12.93
C GLY A 330 1.41 26.99 -12.07
N ARG A 331 1.29 25.74 -12.57
CA ARG A 331 0.77 24.59 -11.83
C ARG A 331 1.91 23.65 -11.42
N MET A 332 1.81 23.07 -10.22
CA MET A 332 2.82 22.12 -9.74
C MET A 332 2.87 20.88 -10.64
N LEU A 333 4.06 20.60 -11.17
CA LEU A 333 4.36 19.37 -11.91
C LEU A 333 4.34 18.15 -10.97
N LYS A 334 3.91 16.99 -11.50
CA LYS A 334 3.85 15.72 -10.76
C LYS A 334 4.64 14.64 -11.51
N ASN A 335 5.91 14.90 -11.80
CA ASN A 335 6.78 13.92 -12.44
C ASN A 335 8.16 13.84 -11.77
N ALA A 336 8.84 12.71 -11.93
CA ALA A 336 10.17 12.49 -11.36
C ALA A 336 11.26 13.33 -12.03
N VAL A 337 11.11 13.60 -13.33
CA VAL A 337 12.07 14.43 -14.09
C VAL A 337 12.16 15.84 -13.50
N GLY A 338 11.01 16.48 -13.26
CA GLY A 338 10.96 17.81 -12.67
C GLY A 338 11.57 17.86 -11.25
N VAL A 339 11.42 16.80 -10.47
CA VAL A 339 12.04 16.69 -9.14
C VAL A 339 13.57 16.66 -9.25
N GLU A 340 14.12 15.88 -10.18
CA GLU A 340 15.58 15.82 -10.40
C GLU A 340 16.14 17.16 -10.93
N LEU A 341 15.43 17.81 -11.87
CA LEU A 341 15.82 19.12 -12.39
C LEU A 341 15.78 20.20 -11.28
N ALA A 342 14.76 20.18 -10.43
CA ALA A 342 14.68 21.08 -9.29
C ALA A 342 15.81 20.84 -8.29
N ALA A 343 16.15 19.57 -8.03
CA ALA A 343 17.31 19.25 -7.19
C ALA A 343 18.62 19.79 -7.78
N ASN A 344 18.81 19.75 -9.11
CA ASN A 344 19.96 20.33 -9.78
C ASN A 344 20.05 21.85 -9.57
N THR A 345 18.93 22.56 -9.75
CA THR A 345 18.87 24.02 -9.47
C THR A 345 19.30 24.32 -8.03
N ILE A 346 18.74 23.59 -7.06
CA ILE A 346 19.06 23.80 -5.64
C ILE A 346 20.53 23.49 -5.35
N LEU A 347 21.10 22.41 -5.92
CA LEU A 347 22.50 22.04 -5.77
C LEU A 347 23.43 23.15 -6.30
N GLN A 348 23.14 23.72 -7.48
CA GLN A 348 23.92 24.85 -8.04
C GLN A 348 23.85 26.06 -7.11
N LYS A 349 22.69 26.42 -6.55
CA LYS A 349 22.56 27.49 -5.54
C LYS A 349 23.35 27.15 -4.26
N CYS A 350 23.45 25.87 -3.90
CA CYS A 350 24.32 25.42 -2.79
C CYS A 350 25.83 25.43 -3.14
N GLY A 351 26.23 25.87 -4.34
CA GLY A 351 27.61 25.93 -4.79
C GLY A 351 28.20 24.55 -5.08
N VAL A 352 27.38 23.68 -5.67
CA VAL A 352 27.79 22.36 -6.14
C VAL A 352 27.86 22.38 -7.66
N GLU A 353 28.99 21.96 -8.21
CA GLU A 353 29.07 21.62 -9.64
C GLU A 353 28.33 20.30 -9.88
N LEU A 354 27.47 20.30 -10.89
CA LEU A 354 26.67 19.11 -11.17
C LEU A 354 27.58 18.00 -11.73
N PRO A 355 27.49 16.76 -11.21
CA PRO A 355 28.14 15.60 -11.81
C PRO A 355 27.69 15.37 -13.26
N GLU A 356 28.54 14.71 -14.07
CA GLU A 356 28.29 14.53 -15.51
C GLU A 356 26.93 13.89 -15.85
N ASP A 357 26.51 12.92 -15.08
CA ASP A 357 25.21 12.27 -15.24
C ASP A 357 24.04 13.24 -15.03
N ARG A 358 24.16 14.15 -14.06
CA ARG A 358 23.17 15.20 -13.81
C ARG A 358 23.21 16.30 -14.88
N VAL A 359 24.39 16.66 -15.37
CA VAL A 359 24.53 17.59 -16.52
C VAL A 359 23.87 16.99 -17.76
N LYS A 360 24.10 15.71 -18.07
CA LYS A 360 23.44 15.02 -19.18
C LYS A 360 21.92 14.99 -19.03
N HIS A 361 21.43 14.78 -17.81
CA HIS A 361 19.99 14.79 -17.52
C HIS A 361 19.39 16.19 -17.69
N GLU A 362 20.09 17.22 -17.24
CA GLU A 362 19.73 18.64 -17.42
C GLU A 362 19.60 18.98 -18.91
N ASN A 363 20.63 18.68 -19.71
CA ASN A 363 20.66 18.97 -21.15
C ASN A 363 19.60 18.24 -21.97
N LYS A 364 19.08 17.12 -21.47
CA LYS A 364 18.06 16.32 -22.15
C LYS A 364 16.64 16.77 -21.82
N ASN A 365 16.40 17.31 -20.64
CA ASN A 365 15.06 17.49 -20.07
C ASN A 365 14.82 18.89 -19.48
N GLY A 366 15.86 19.74 -19.35
CA GLY A 366 15.82 21.09 -18.81
C GLY A 366 15.42 22.17 -19.81
#